data_95e488f1c8592341bfe9f6d0ceae97f1
#
_entry.id   95e488f1c8592341bfe9f6d0ceae97f1
#
_cell.length_a   1.000
_cell.length_b   1.000
_cell.length_c   1.000
_cell.angle_alpha   90.00
_cell.angle_beta   90.00
_cell.angle_gamma   90.00
#
_symmetry.space_group_name_H-M   'P 1'
#
loop_
_entity.id
_entity.type
_entity.pdbx_description
1 polymer ?
#
loop_
_entity_poly.entity_id
_entity_poly.type
_entity_poly.pdbx_seq_one_letter_code
_entity_poly.pdbx_strand_id
1 'polypeptide(L)'
;VEYAIKLPGVEDDGYVYLPIDSKFPLEDYYRLEDAYESGDKEQVELYRKSLLNSIKRFAKDINKKYLNPPETTNFGIMFLPTEGLYSEVVRNASFFDSLRRDENIVVAGPSTLSALLNSLAVGFKTLNIQKNANDISKILGNVKVEFEKFGNMLVKAQKQINTANNTLDSLISTRTNAIIRALNTVESYQDQATKSLLNLPPLEEEDNHET
;
A
#
# COMPACT_ATOMS: atom_id res chain seq x y z
N VAL A 1 6.07 -29.92 13.13
CA VAL A 1 4.75 -29.35 13.44
C VAL A 1 3.74 -29.86 12.41
N GLU A 2 2.51 -30.12 12.85
CA GLU A 2 1.45 -30.58 11.94
C GLU A 2 0.96 -29.44 11.05
N TYR A 3 0.81 -28.26 11.62
CA TYR A 3 0.32 -27.08 10.93
C TYR A 3 1.09 -25.83 11.36
N ALA A 4 1.19 -24.87 10.47
CA ALA A 4 1.72 -23.53 10.79
C ALA A 4 0.92 -22.46 10.05
N ILE A 5 0.58 -21.39 10.73
CA ILE A 5 -0.02 -20.20 10.10
C ILE A 5 1.10 -19.30 9.67
N LYS A 6 1.09 -18.92 8.39
CA LYS A 6 2.01 -17.95 7.81
C LYS A 6 1.53 -16.55 8.12
N LEU A 7 2.24 -15.85 8.97
CA LEU A 7 1.95 -14.48 9.38
C LEU A 7 2.84 -13.51 8.60
N PRO A 8 2.38 -12.29 8.28
CA PRO A 8 3.24 -11.25 7.73
C PRO A 8 4.34 -10.91 8.75
N GLY A 9 5.58 -10.86 8.29
CA GLY A 9 6.73 -10.45 9.08
C GLY A 9 6.85 -8.94 9.19
N VAL A 10 7.88 -8.49 9.92
CA VAL A 10 8.17 -7.06 10.11
C VAL A 10 8.78 -6.44 8.85
N GLU A 11 9.50 -7.22 8.04
CA GLU A 11 10.06 -6.81 6.76
C GLU A 11 9.03 -6.99 5.64
N ASP A 12 9.10 -6.15 4.60
CA ASP A 12 8.07 -6.04 3.54
C ASP A 12 7.75 -7.36 2.83
N ASP A 13 8.67 -8.34 2.79
CA ASP A 13 8.48 -9.68 2.22
C ASP A 13 8.75 -10.82 3.21
N GLY A 14 8.96 -10.51 4.48
CA GLY A 14 9.22 -11.47 5.53
C GLY A 14 7.95 -12.20 5.99
N TYR A 15 8.14 -13.43 6.45
CA TYR A 15 7.05 -14.22 7.05
C TYR A 15 7.52 -14.81 8.37
N VAL A 16 6.62 -14.86 9.33
CA VAL A 16 6.80 -15.54 10.61
C VAL A 16 5.78 -16.65 10.72
N TYR A 17 6.18 -17.82 11.15
CA TYR A 17 5.28 -18.96 11.27
C TYR A 17 4.76 -19.08 12.70
N LEU A 18 3.44 -19.20 12.86
CA LEU A 18 2.80 -19.57 14.13
C LEU A 18 2.57 -21.08 14.14
N PRO A 19 3.33 -21.86 14.93
CA PRO A 19 3.18 -23.30 15.00
C PRO A 19 1.89 -23.70 15.69
N ILE A 20 1.20 -24.69 15.14
CA ILE A 20 0.03 -25.34 15.75
C ILE A 20 0.29 -26.83 15.76
N ASP A 21 0.19 -27.44 16.90
CA ASP A 21 0.40 -28.87 17.05
C ASP A 21 -0.77 -29.49 17.83
N SER A 22 -1.33 -30.57 17.29
CA SER A 22 -2.44 -31.29 17.93
C SER A 22 -1.92 -32.33 18.91
N LYS A 23 -2.43 -32.34 20.11
CA LYS A 23 -2.07 -33.33 21.13
C LYS A 23 -3.33 -33.88 21.79
N PHE A 24 -3.41 -35.18 21.81
CA PHE A 24 -4.50 -35.87 22.45
C PHE A 24 -3.95 -36.98 23.36
N PRO A 25 -3.79 -36.71 24.68
CA PRO A 25 -3.44 -37.75 25.67
C PRO A 25 -4.64 -38.66 25.94
N LEU A 26 -4.99 -39.47 24.95
CA LEU A 26 -6.20 -40.25 24.86
C LEU A 26 -6.39 -41.17 26.07
N GLU A 27 -5.34 -41.87 26.47
CA GLU A 27 -5.38 -42.84 27.58
C GLU A 27 -5.60 -42.14 28.91
N ASP A 28 -4.87 -41.03 29.18
CA ASP A 28 -5.07 -40.29 30.43
C ASP A 28 -6.45 -39.65 30.50
N TYR A 29 -6.98 -39.20 29.33
CA TYR A 29 -8.29 -38.57 29.27
C TYR A 29 -9.43 -39.58 29.52
N TYR A 30 -9.41 -40.75 28.90
CA TYR A 30 -10.41 -41.77 29.11
C TYR A 30 -10.38 -42.32 30.53
N ARG A 31 -9.23 -42.54 31.13
CA ARG A 31 -9.13 -42.92 32.55
C ARG A 31 -9.77 -41.91 33.48
N LEU A 32 -9.64 -40.64 33.16
CA LEU A 32 -10.29 -39.57 33.91
C LEU A 32 -11.81 -39.58 33.72
N GLU A 33 -12.32 -39.84 32.52
CA GLU A 33 -13.75 -39.97 32.22
C GLU A 33 -14.34 -41.17 32.97
N ASP A 34 -13.69 -42.33 32.93
CA ASP A 34 -14.10 -43.52 33.69
C ASP A 34 -14.14 -43.26 35.20
N ALA A 35 -13.17 -42.49 35.72
CA ALA A 35 -13.15 -42.12 37.13
C ALA A 35 -14.31 -41.18 37.50
N TYR A 36 -14.70 -40.28 36.61
CA TYR A 36 -15.88 -39.44 36.80
C TYR A 36 -17.17 -40.28 36.84
N GLU A 37 -17.30 -41.26 35.94
CA GLU A 37 -18.46 -42.16 35.89
C GLU A 37 -18.57 -43.04 37.15
N SER A 38 -17.44 -43.51 37.67
CA SER A 38 -17.40 -44.30 38.90
C SER A 38 -17.69 -43.49 40.17
N GLY A 39 -17.59 -42.16 40.11
CA GLY A 39 -17.78 -41.26 41.25
C GLY A 39 -16.66 -41.31 42.29
N ASP A 40 -15.54 -42.00 42.02
CA ASP A 40 -14.37 -42.10 42.88
C ASP A 40 -13.52 -40.84 42.86
N LYS A 41 -13.65 -40.02 43.87
CA LYS A 41 -12.96 -38.73 43.96
C LYS A 41 -11.44 -38.87 44.03
N GLU A 42 -10.90 -39.91 44.63
CA GLU A 42 -9.45 -40.12 44.71
C GLU A 42 -8.87 -40.46 43.34
N GLN A 43 -9.54 -41.31 42.59
CA GLN A 43 -9.15 -41.66 41.21
C GLN A 43 -9.28 -40.45 40.27
N VAL A 44 -10.34 -39.66 40.40
CA VAL A 44 -10.51 -38.42 39.62
C VAL A 44 -9.29 -37.48 39.82
N GLU A 45 -8.89 -37.24 41.07
CA GLU A 45 -7.72 -36.37 41.33
C GLU A 45 -6.40 -36.97 40.80
N LEU A 46 -6.24 -38.29 40.97
CA LEU A 46 -5.06 -39.01 40.46
C LEU A 46 -4.94 -38.89 38.91
N TYR A 47 -6.00 -39.21 38.18
CA TYR A 47 -5.99 -39.21 36.72
C TYR A 47 -6.00 -37.80 36.17
N ARG A 48 -6.65 -36.83 36.82
CA ARG A 48 -6.51 -35.41 36.45
C ARG A 48 -5.05 -34.95 36.52
N LYS A 49 -4.33 -35.30 37.60
CA LYS A 49 -2.91 -34.97 37.76
C LYS A 49 -2.06 -35.63 36.66
N SER A 50 -2.33 -36.89 36.32
CA SER A 50 -1.67 -37.61 35.23
C SER A 50 -1.87 -36.89 33.88
N LEU A 51 -3.12 -36.54 33.59
CA LEU A 51 -3.50 -35.81 32.38
C LEU A 51 -2.75 -34.47 32.27
N LEU A 52 -2.76 -33.66 33.33
CA LEU A 52 -2.07 -32.38 33.35
C LEU A 52 -0.55 -32.54 33.17
N ASN A 53 0.06 -33.57 33.75
CA ASN A 53 1.48 -33.87 33.55
C ASN A 53 1.78 -34.24 32.09
N SER A 54 0.91 -35.00 31.43
CA SER A 54 1.06 -35.32 30.00
C SER A 54 0.94 -34.05 29.14
N ILE A 55 -0.03 -33.20 29.42
CA ILE A 55 -0.18 -31.89 28.73
C ILE A 55 1.08 -31.01 28.92
N LYS A 56 1.64 -30.92 30.14
CA LYS A 56 2.86 -30.17 30.39
C LYS A 56 4.06 -30.70 29.62
N ARG A 57 4.20 -32.02 29.51
CA ARG A 57 5.24 -32.65 28.71
C ARG A 57 5.10 -32.32 27.23
N PHE A 58 3.89 -32.39 26.70
CA PHE A 58 3.62 -32.00 25.33
C PHE A 58 3.93 -30.53 25.05
N ALA A 59 3.55 -29.63 25.98
CA ALA A 59 3.88 -28.21 25.84
C ALA A 59 5.39 -27.98 25.75
N LYS A 60 6.17 -28.64 26.61
CA LYS A 60 7.65 -28.60 26.57
C LYS A 60 8.21 -29.13 25.23
N ASP A 61 7.64 -30.21 24.73
CA ASP A 61 8.08 -30.80 23.46
C ASP A 61 7.79 -29.86 22.27
N ILE A 62 6.62 -29.22 22.25
CA ILE A 62 6.26 -28.23 21.23
C ILE A 62 7.21 -27.02 21.29
N ASN A 63 7.42 -26.48 22.48
CA ASN A 63 8.36 -25.37 22.67
C ASN A 63 9.74 -25.72 22.08
N LYS A 64 10.34 -26.83 22.57
CA LYS A 64 11.69 -27.25 22.16
C LYS A 64 11.84 -27.54 20.67
N LYS A 65 10.81 -28.11 20.05
CA LYS A 65 10.91 -28.62 18.68
C LYS A 65 10.53 -27.60 17.63
N TYR A 66 9.62 -26.69 17.98
CA TYR A 66 8.93 -25.89 16.97
C TYR A 66 9.01 -24.37 17.18
N LEU A 67 9.46 -23.89 18.34
CA LEU A 67 9.66 -22.46 18.56
C LEU A 67 11.12 -22.10 18.30
N ASN A 68 11.32 -21.34 17.21
CA ASN A 68 12.64 -20.86 16.78
C ASN A 68 12.54 -19.41 16.27
N PRO A 69 12.34 -18.43 17.16
CA PRO A 69 12.31 -17.01 16.75
C PRO A 69 13.67 -16.59 16.17
N PRO A 70 13.73 -15.79 15.11
CA PRO A 70 12.63 -15.02 14.50
C PRO A 70 11.82 -15.74 13.41
N GLU A 71 12.19 -16.96 13.01
CA GLU A 71 11.49 -17.72 11.96
C GLU A 71 10.08 -18.10 12.38
N THR A 72 9.87 -18.32 13.66
CA THR A 72 8.56 -18.56 14.25
C THR A 72 8.19 -17.44 15.23
N THR A 73 6.91 -17.40 15.60
CA THR A 73 6.46 -16.62 16.75
C THR A 73 7.17 -17.12 18.02
N ASN A 74 7.21 -16.26 19.06
CA ASN A 74 7.74 -16.61 20.37
C ASN A 74 6.79 -17.49 21.20
N PHE A 75 5.67 -17.92 20.64
CA PHE A 75 4.71 -18.84 21.23
C PHE A 75 4.13 -19.77 20.18
N GLY A 76 3.63 -20.93 20.62
CA GLY A 76 2.93 -21.90 19.77
C GLY A 76 1.53 -22.21 20.30
N ILE A 77 0.71 -22.86 19.50
CA ILE A 77 -0.62 -23.30 19.86
C ILE A 77 -0.60 -24.82 20.04
N MET A 78 -1.02 -25.29 21.17
CA MET A 78 -1.34 -26.70 21.41
C MET A 78 -2.84 -26.89 21.28
N PHE A 79 -3.26 -27.57 20.22
CA PHE A 79 -4.65 -27.86 19.96
C PHE A 79 -5.08 -29.13 20.67
N LEU A 80 -6.12 -29.04 21.46
CA LEU A 80 -6.79 -30.16 22.12
C LEU A 80 -8.09 -30.46 21.36
N PRO A 81 -8.24 -31.68 20.78
CA PRO A 81 -9.29 -31.92 19.78
C PRO A 81 -10.71 -32.03 20.35
N THR A 82 -10.89 -32.06 21.68
CA THR A 82 -12.21 -32.07 22.30
C THR A 82 -12.38 -30.94 23.30
N GLU A 83 -13.60 -30.38 23.38
CA GLU A 83 -13.94 -29.35 24.38
C GLU A 83 -13.85 -29.87 25.81
N GLY A 84 -14.15 -31.16 26.02
CA GLY A 84 -14.03 -31.81 27.33
C GLY A 84 -12.59 -31.77 27.82
N LEU A 85 -11.63 -32.21 27.00
CA LEU A 85 -10.21 -32.17 27.32
C LEU A 85 -9.71 -30.74 27.55
N TYR A 86 -10.13 -29.79 26.72
CA TYR A 86 -9.81 -28.39 26.90
C TYR A 86 -10.33 -27.85 28.22
N SER A 87 -11.58 -28.17 28.57
CA SER A 87 -12.21 -27.75 29.83
C SER A 87 -11.45 -28.27 31.05
N GLU A 88 -10.95 -29.51 31.02
CA GLU A 88 -10.16 -30.06 32.12
C GLU A 88 -8.85 -29.28 32.35
N VAL A 89 -8.21 -28.83 31.28
CA VAL A 89 -7.00 -28.00 31.36
C VAL A 89 -7.31 -26.61 31.92
N VAL A 90 -8.37 -25.96 31.43
CA VAL A 90 -8.77 -24.59 31.83
C VAL A 90 -9.28 -24.51 33.25
N ARG A 91 -9.94 -25.59 33.78
CA ARG A 91 -10.37 -25.64 35.17
C ARG A 91 -9.24 -25.40 36.18
N ASN A 92 -8.01 -25.76 35.85
CA ASN A 92 -6.85 -25.44 36.65
C ASN A 92 -6.17 -24.16 36.12
N ALA A 93 -6.66 -23.01 36.57
CA ALA A 93 -6.20 -21.71 36.10
C ALA A 93 -4.67 -21.50 36.26
N SER A 94 -4.12 -21.91 37.41
CA SER A 94 -2.69 -21.76 37.67
C SER A 94 -1.83 -22.61 36.72
N PHE A 95 -2.30 -23.83 36.43
CA PHE A 95 -1.65 -24.69 35.46
C PHE A 95 -1.76 -24.13 34.03
N PHE A 96 -2.95 -23.70 33.63
CA PHE A 96 -3.18 -23.07 32.31
C PHE A 96 -2.27 -21.86 32.09
N ASP A 97 -2.18 -20.98 33.08
CA ASP A 97 -1.28 -19.82 33.01
C ASP A 97 0.20 -20.21 32.97
N SER A 98 0.59 -21.30 33.65
CA SER A 98 1.98 -21.78 33.61
C SER A 98 2.38 -22.28 32.23
N LEU A 99 1.50 -22.91 31.47
CA LEU A 99 1.78 -23.34 30.10
C LEU A 99 2.14 -22.16 29.18
N ARG A 100 1.45 -21.06 29.35
CA ARG A 100 1.70 -19.83 28.60
C ARG A 100 2.99 -19.15 29.07
N ARG A 101 3.18 -19.00 30.37
CA ARG A 101 4.31 -18.24 30.95
C ARG A 101 5.63 -19.00 30.86
N ASP A 102 5.62 -20.30 31.19
CA ASP A 102 6.84 -21.09 31.36
C ASP A 102 7.22 -21.83 30.06
N GLU A 103 6.24 -22.23 29.27
CA GLU A 103 6.45 -23.02 28.05
C GLU A 103 6.13 -22.24 26.76
N ASN A 104 5.64 -21.01 26.85
CA ASN A 104 5.20 -20.21 25.69
C ASN A 104 4.14 -20.93 24.83
N ILE A 105 3.27 -21.71 25.44
CA ILE A 105 2.23 -22.47 24.73
C ILE A 105 0.86 -21.95 25.12
N VAL A 106 0.08 -21.59 24.09
CA VAL A 106 -1.33 -21.27 24.20
C VAL A 106 -2.14 -22.52 23.90
N VAL A 107 -2.93 -22.97 24.86
CA VAL A 107 -3.82 -24.13 24.66
C VAL A 107 -5.12 -23.66 24.06
N ALA A 108 -5.61 -24.39 23.06
CA ALA A 108 -6.87 -24.09 22.39
C ALA A 108 -7.70 -25.35 22.18
N GLY A 109 -8.98 -25.29 22.50
CA GLY A 109 -9.99 -26.26 22.08
C GLY A 109 -10.57 -25.92 20.70
N PRO A 110 -11.50 -26.73 20.19
CA PRO A 110 -12.10 -26.53 18.86
C PRO A 110 -12.74 -25.15 18.68
N SER A 111 -13.55 -24.73 19.63
CA SER A 111 -14.22 -23.41 19.59
C SER A 111 -13.22 -22.25 19.70
N THR A 112 -12.26 -22.39 20.60
CA THR A 112 -11.23 -21.36 20.83
C THR A 112 -10.30 -21.22 19.62
N LEU A 113 -9.87 -22.34 19.03
CA LEU A 113 -9.05 -22.32 17.82
C LEU A 113 -9.80 -21.70 16.65
N SER A 114 -11.09 -22.06 16.46
CA SER A 114 -11.94 -21.48 15.41
C SER A 114 -12.07 -19.96 15.56
N ALA A 115 -12.31 -19.47 16.77
CA ALA A 115 -12.39 -18.05 17.05
C ALA A 115 -11.06 -17.32 16.79
N LEU A 116 -9.95 -17.92 17.18
CA LEU A 116 -8.61 -17.39 16.93
C LEU A 116 -8.32 -17.30 15.42
N LEU A 117 -8.56 -18.38 14.68
CA LEU A 117 -8.35 -18.41 13.24
C LEU A 117 -9.20 -17.37 12.51
N ASN A 118 -10.46 -17.23 12.89
CA ASN A 118 -11.35 -16.22 12.33
C ASN A 118 -10.85 -14.80 12.65
N SER A 119 -10.41 -14.56 13.87
CA SER A 119 -9.84 -13.26 14.27
C SER A 119 -8.57 -12.92 13.49
N LEU A 120 -7.69 -13.90 13.28
CA LEU A 120 -6.49 -13.72 12.46
C LEU A 120 -6.85 -13.44 10.98
N ALA A 121 -7.82 -14.19 10.43
CA ALA A 121 -8.26 -13.97 9.05
C ALA A 121 -8.82 -12.56 8.82
N VAL A 122 -9.64 -12.06 9.75
CA VAL A 122 -10.15 -10.67 9.72
C VAL A 122 -9.00 -9.66 9.87
N GLY A 123 -8.08 -9.90 10.80
CA GLY A 123 -6.91 -9.03 11.02
C GLY A 123 -6.04 -8.93 9.76
N PHE A 124 -5.74 -10.04 9.09
CA PHE A 124 -4.96 -10.05 7.85
C PHE A 124 -5.68 -9.36 6.70
N LYS A 125 -6.99 -9.55 6.58
CA LYS A 125 -7.78 -8.84 5.58
C LYS A 125 -7.69 -7.33 5.78
N THR A 126 -7.77 -6.87 7.02
CA THR A 126 -7.65 -5.45 7.37
C THR A 126 -6.25 -4.90 7.06
N LEU A 127 -5.19 -5.64 7.40
CA LEU A 127 -3.81 -5.25 7.07
C LEU A 127 -3.58 -5.15 5.57
N ASN A 128 -4.10 -6.09 4.77
CA ASN A 128 -4.01 -6.04 3.32
C ASN A 128 -4.74 -4.83 2.72
N ILE A 129 -5.93 -4.50 3.24
CA ILE A 129 -6.66 -3.28 2.82
C ILE A 129 -5.83 -2.04 3.14
N GLN A 130 -5.22 -1.96 4.31
CA GLN A 130 -4.40 -0.84 4.73
C GLN A 130 -3.13 -0.68 3.88
N LYS A 131 -2.46 -1.79 3.54
CA LYS A 131 -1.31 -1.80 2.64
C LYS A 131 -1.71 -1.28 1.25
N ASN A 132 -2.78 -1.81 0.67
CA ASN A 132 -3.29 -1.37 -0.62
C ASN A 132 -3.70 0.11 -0.63
N ALA A 133 -4.32 0.61 0.43
CA ALA A 133 -4.69 2.03 0.55
C ALA A 133 -3.44 2.93 0.58
N ASN A 134 -2.38 2.53 1.27
CA ASN A 134 -1.11 3.26 1.30
C ASN A 134 -0.44 3.28 -0.08
N ASP A 135 -0.45 2.15 -0.79
CA ASP A 135 0.13 2.06 -2.14
C ASP A 135 -0.65 2.92 -3.14
N ILE A 136 -1.99 2.92 -3.07
CA ILE A 136 -2.84 3.81 -3.87
C ILE A 136 -2.52 5.28 -3.55
N SER A 137 -2.36 5.64 -2.28
CA SER A 137 -2.01 7.00 -1.88
C SER A 137 -0.66 7.46 -2.45
N LYS A 138 0.35 6.58 -2.45
CA LYS A 138 1.66 6.86 -3.07
C LYS A 138 1.53 7.07 -4.58
N ILE A 139 0.77 6.20 -5.27
CA ILE A 139 0.53 6.33 -6.72
C ILE A 139 -0.17 7.65 -7.03
N LEU A 140 -1.22 8.02 -6.29
CA LEU A 140 -1.92 9.28 -6.46
C LEU A 140 -0.99 10.49 -6.23
N GLY A 141 -0.09 10.41 -5.25
CA GLY A 141 0.94 11.42 -5.03
C GLY A 141 1.85 11.60 -6.24
N ASN A 142 2.34 10.52 -6.82
CA ASN A 142 3.17 10.54 -8.02
C ASN A 142 2.41 11.10 -9.24
N VAL A 143 1.16 10.67 -9.44
CA VAL A 143 0.30 11.18 -10.52
C VAL A 143 0.09 12.69 -10.38
N LYS A 144 -0.17 13.21 -9.18
CA LYS A 144 -0.29 14.65 -8.94
C LYS A 144 0.96 15.41 -9.40
N VAL A 145 2.15 14.94 -9.03
CA VAL A 145 3.43 15.55 -9.43
C VAL A 145 3.58 15.57 -10.96
N GLU A 146 3.22 14.48 -11.63
CA GLU A 146 3.30 14.43 -13.10
C GLU A 146 2.29 15.36 -13.77
N PHE A 147 1.09 15.52 -13.23
CA PHE A 147 0.12 16.51 -13.71
C PHE A 147 0.62 17.96 -13.53
N GLU A 148 1.27 18.27 -12.43
CA GLU A 148 1.88 19.59 -12.20
C GLU A 148 3.00 19.87 -13.23
N LYS A 149 3.86 18.89 -13.50
CA LYS A 149 4.89 19.01 -14.55
C LYS A 149 4.26 19.21 -15.92
N PHE A 150 3.22 18.44 -16.25
CA PHE A 150 2.51 18.57 -17.53
C PHE A 150 1.88 19.95 -17.69
N GLY A 151 1.20 20.46 -16.64
CA GLY A 151 0.66 21.81 -16.64
C GLY A 151 1.73 22.89 -16.91
N ASN A 152 2.89 22.77 -16.24
CA ASN A 152 4.01 23.67 -16.46
C ASN A 152 4.57 23.60 -17.91
N MET A 153 4.60 22.40 -18.51
CA MET A 153 5.01 22.26 -19.92
C MET A 153 4.01 22.92 -20.86
N LEU A 154 2.71 22.78 -20.62
CA LEU A 154 1.67 23.47 -21.43
C LEU A 154 1.79 24.98 -21.36
N VAL A 155 2.03 25.55 -20.18
CA VAL A 155 2.26 27.00 -20.01
C VAL A 155 3.49 27.45 -20.78
N LYS A 156 4.59 26.68 -20.76
CA LYS A 156 5.79 26.97 -21.55
C LYS A 156 5.51 26.93 -23.06
N ALA A 157 4.80 25.90 -23.53
CA ALA A 157 4.43 25.76 -24.94
C ALA A 157 3.55 26.93 -25.40
N GLN A 158 2.56 27.32 -24.61
CA GLN A 158 1.72 28.49 -24.92
C GLN A 158 2.54 29.77 -25.03
N LYS A 159 3.50 29.98 -24.11
CA LYS A 159 4.41 31.14 -24.15
C LYS A 159 5.28 31.13 -25.40
N GLN A 160 5.78 29.98 -25.85
CA GLN A 160 6.54 29.85 -27.08
C GLN A 160 5.69 30.13 -28.31
N ILE A 161 4.45 29.67 -28.38
CA ILE A 161 3.50 29.96 -29.45
C ILE A 161 3.23 31.47 -29.52
N ASN A 162 2.97 32.12 -28.38
CA ASN A 162 2.77 33.57 -28.36
C ASN A 162 4.02 34.35 -28.84
N THR A 163 5.20 33.89 -28.45
CA THR A 163 6.47 34.49 -28.94
C THR A 163 6.63 34.32 -30.46
N ALA A 164 6.30 33.13 -30.97
CA ALA A 164 6.34 32.87 -32.40
C ALA A 164 5.34 33.74 -33.18
N ASN A 165 4.11 33.90 -32.67
CA ASN A 165 3.11 34.79 -33.27
C ASN A 165 3.60 36.25 -33.32
N ASN A 166 4.11 36.77 -32.19
CA ASN A 166 4.65 38.13 -32.15
C ASN A 166 5.83 38.33 -33.14
N THR A 167 6.68 37.32 -33.30
CA THR A 167 7.77 37.34 -34.26
C THR A 167 7.26 37.36 -35.71
N LEU A 168 6.24 36.55 -36.03
CA LEU A 168 5.57 36.55 -37.32
C LEU A 168 4.94 37.90 -37.64
N ASP A 169 4.21 38.47 -36.70
CA ASP A 169 3.59 39.80 -36.88
C ASP A 169 4.64 40.88 -37.13
N SER A 170 5.74 40.85 -36.39
CA SER A 170 6.87 41.77 -36.61
C SER A 170 7.51 41.60 -37.99
N LEU A 171 7.73 40.38 -38.47
CA LEU A 171 8.28 40.08 -39.78
C LEU A 171 7.35 40.54 -40.90
N ILE A 172 6.04 40.26 -40.79
CA ILE A 172 5.03 40.66 -41.77
C ILE A 172 5.03 42.20 -41.86
N SER A 173 4.91 42.89 -40.72
CA SER A 173 4.90 44.36 -40.68
C SER A 173 6.19 44.96 -41.29
N THR A 174 7.36 44.48 -40.89
CA THR A 174 8.65 44.95 -41.36
C THR A 174 8.81 44.74 -42.86
N ARG A 175 8.48 43.55 -43.37
CA ARG A 175 8.57 43.20 -44.79
C ARG A 175 7.56 43.98 -45.62
N THR A 176 6.32 44.08 -45.17
CA THR A 176 5.27 44.86 -45.86
C THR A 176 5.65 46.33 -45.98
N ASN A 177 6.12 46.93 -44.88
CA ASN A 177 6.58 48.33 -44.91
C ASN A 177 7.82 48.54 -45.81
N ALA A 178 8.74 47.58 -45.88
CA ALA A 178 9.88 47.65 -46.77
C ALA A 178 9.46 47.58 -48.26
N ILE A 179 8.49 46.71 -48.59
CA ILE A 179 7.93 46.57 -49.94
C ILE A 179 7.20 47.85 -50.34
N ILE A 180 6.34 48.39 -49.47
CA ILE A 180 5.64 49.67 -49.73
C ILE A 180 6.61 50.80 -49.99
N ARG A 181 7.67 50.93 -49.18
CA ARG A 181 8.71 51.95 -49.44
C ARG A 181 9.42 51.77 -50.79
N ALA A 182 9.74 50.53 -51.12
CA ALA A 182 10.38 50.23 -52.41
C ALA A 182 9.46 50.58 -53.59
N LEU A 183 8.17 50.25 -53.50
CA LEU A 183 7.16 50.57 -54.50
C LEU A 183 6.99 52.09 -54.66
N ASN A 184 6.83 52.81 -53.54
CA ASN A 184 6.76 54.27 -53.59
C ASN A 184 7.96 54.91 -54.15
N THR A 185 9.17 54.34 -53.94
CA THR A 185 10.40 54.85 -54.58
C THR A 185 10.38 54.62 -56.10
N VAL A 186 9.89 53.48 -56.58
CA VAL A 186 9.72 53.19 -57.99
C VAL A 186 8.73 54.14 -58.67
N GLU A 187 7.54 54.33 -57.99
CA GLU A 187 6.54 55.31 -58.49
C GLU A 187 7.12 56.73 -58.63
N SER A 188 7.87 57.20 -57.63
CA SER A 188 8.49 58.54 -57.71
C SER A 188 9.53 58.66 -58.82
N TYR A 189 10.24 57.59 -59.10
CA TYR A 189 11.17 57.59 -60.26
C TYR A 189 10.39 57.58 -61.58
N GLN A 190 9.29 56.88 -61.67
CA GLN A 190 8.46 56.83 -62.88
C GLN A 190 7.79 58.18 -63.16
N ASP A 191 7.32 58.89 -62.16
CA ASP A 191 6.75 60.23 -62.21
C ASP A 191 7.84 61.29 -62.67
N GLN A 192 9.06 61.23 -62.12
CA GLN A 192 10.14 62.08 -62.54
C GLN A 192 10.58 61.79 -63.98
N ALA A 193 10.64 60.50 -64.33
CA ALA A 193 10.98 60.13 -65.71
C ALA A 193 9.89 60.60 -66.68
N THR A 194 8.63 60.47 -66.34
CA THR A 194 7.51 60.92 -67.17
C THR A 194 7.46 62.47 -67.32
N LYS A 195 7.70 63.22 -66.24
CA LYS A 195 7.82 64.66 -66.26
C LYS A 195 9.01 65.15 -67.10
N SER A 196 10.13 64.43 -67.05
CA SER A 196 11.32 64.73 -67.84
C SER A 196 11.13 64.46 -69.36
N LEU A 197 10.37 63.39 -69.71
CA LEU A 197 10.08 63.01 -71.10
C LEU A 197 9.05 63.93 -71.73
N LEU A 198 8.09 64.45 -70.94
CA LEU A 198 7.02 65.30 -71.47
C LEU A 198 7.39 66.81 -71.53
N ASN A 199 8.57 67.16 -71.00
CA ASN A 199 9.08 68.57 -71.03
C ASN A 199 8.08 69.57 -70.47
N LEU A 200 7.28 69.20 -69.46
CA LEU A 200 6.30 70.04 -68.83
C LEU A 200 6.93 70.98 -67.79
N PRO A 201 6.63 72.30 -67.82
CA PRO A 201 7.12 73.23 -66.79
C PRO A 201 6.52 72.85 -65.38
N PRO A 202 7.27 73.18 -64.32
CA PRO A 202 6.77 72.95 -63.00
C PRO A 202 5.44 73.67 -62.77
N LEU A 203 4.45 72.96 -62.18
CA LEU A 203 3.21 73.52 -61.73
C LEU A 203 3.54 74.53 -60.60
N GLU A 204 3.24 75.79 -60.77
CA GLU A 204 3.29 76.83 -59.72
C GLU A 204 2.27 76.47 -58.67
N GLU A 205 2.68 76.24 -57.42
CA GLU A 205 1.82 76.10 -56.31
C GLU A 205 1.08 77.42 -56.04
N GLU A 206 -0.21 77.49 -56.38
CA GLU A 206 -1.05 78.61 -55.97
C GLU A 206 -1.14 78.64 -54.46
N ASP A 207 -0.50 79.59 -53.84
CA ASP A 207 -0.66 80.01 -52.48
C ASP A 207 -2.09 80.44 -52.23
N ASN A 208 -2.97 79.57 -51.76
CA ASN A 208 -4.27 79.93 -51.23
C ASN A 208 -4.11 80.37 -49.81
N HIS A 209 -3.69 81.58 -49.59
CA HIS A 209 -4.05 82.39 -48.46
C HIS A 209 -5.46 82.93 -48.65
N GLU A 210 -6.43 82.37 -47.88
CA GLU A 210 -7.61 83.14 -47.51
C GLU A 210 -8.10 82.66 -46.10
N THR A 211 -7.98 83.63 -45.21
CA THR A 211 -8.76 84.13 -44.05
C THR A 211 -9.36 83.13 -43.13
#